data_fc831bfa414d2c30e6a46b48138819ba
#
_entry.id   fc831bfa414d2c30e6a46b48138819ba
#
_cell.length_a   1.000
_cell.length_b   1.000
_cell.length_c   1.000
_cell.angle_alpha   90.00
_cell.angle_beta   90.00
_cell.angle_gamma   90.00
#
_symmetry.space_group_name_H-M   'P 1'
#
loop_
_entity.id
_entity.type
_entity.pdbx_description
1 polymer ?
#
loop_
_entity_poly.entity_id
_entity_poly.type
_entity_poly.pdbx_seq_one_letter_code
_entity_poly.pdbx_strand_id
1 'polypeptide(L)'
;MMRFPLSLTTKMAGYIAGKKMTGQKRFPLVLMLEPLHTCNLTCTGCGRIREYSTTIKDKLSLEECLSSVDEAGAPIVSICGGEPLIYPEIGELVKGILHRKKHIYLCTNGVFLKRKLDEFTPTPRFFFNVHLDGLEKTHDLMVEKEGVFKAAVEGIRMAKERGFLVCTNTTIYRETDISEIDALYSYLATLGVDGFMISPAYGYEAVHTTNPTGAADIFMTRDDVRAKFKEAEGLLAKHKMMTSPIYLEFLSGKRELTCTAWGNPTRNVKGWKGPCYLITDEHHKTFDGLMNDTKWENYGIGKDPRCEHCLVH
;
A
#
# COMPACT_ATOMS: atom_id res chain seq x y z
N MET A 1 1.84 18.86 9.92
CA MET A 1 1.21 19.55 8.75
C MET A 1 1.09 18.52 7.62
N MET A 2 -0.13 18.26 7.14
CA MET A 2 -0.39 17.29 6.07
C MET A 2 0.40 17.68 4.80
N ARG A 3 1.13 16.75 4.19
CA ARG A 3 2.05 17.05 3.10
C ARG A 3 1.78 16.27 1.81
N PHE A 4 0.53 15.81 1.61
CA PHE A 4 0.10 15.44 0.27
C PHE A 4 0.22 16.64 -0.66
N PRO A 5 0.58 16.43 -1.94
CA PRO A 5 0.55 17.50 -2.92
C PRO A 5 -0.81 18.22 -2.87
N LEU A 6 -0.79 19.56 -2.81
CA LEU A 6 -2.02 20.34 -2.70
C LEU A 6 -3.02 20.02 -3.83
N SER A 7 -2.49 19.77 -5.03
CA SER A 7 -3.27 19.34 -6.20
C SER A 7 -4.01 18.02 -5.98
N LEU A 8 -3.39 17.06 -5.29
CA LEU A 8 -4.04 15.79 -4.93
C LEU A 8 -5.11 16.02 -3.86
N THR A 9 -4.81 16.82 -2.84
CA THR A 9 -5.76 17.14 -1.77
C THR A 9 -7.01 17.81 -2.31
N THR A 10 -6.88 18.82 -3.18
CA THR A 10 -8.03 19.51 -3.79
C THR A 10 -8.82 18.58 -4.72
N LYS A 11 -8.14 17.74 -5.49
CA LYS A 11 -8.79 16.75 -6.34
C LYS A 11 -9.60 15.73 -5.53
N MET A 12 -9.03 15.22 -4.43
CA MET A 12 -9.72 14.28 -3.54
C MET A 12 -10.94 14.91 -2.86
N ALA A 13 -10.79 16.13 -2.36
CA ALA A 13 -11.90 16.88 -1.75
C ALA A 13 -13.05 17.10 -2.76
N GLY A 14 -12.73 17.55 -3.97
CA GLY A 14 -13.71 17.73 -5.05
C GLY A 14 -14.38 16.42 -5.46
N TYR A 15 -13.61 15.33 -5.58
CA TYR A 15 -14.14 14.00 -5.89
C TYR A 15 -15.12 13.50 -4.83
N ILE A 16 -14.75 13.58 -3.54
CA ILE A 16 -15.59 13.15 -2.42
C ILE A 16 -16.86 14.00 -2.35
N ALA A 17 -16.73 15.32 -2.50
CA ALA A 17 -17.89 16.23 -2.51
C ALA A 17 -18.85 15.89 -3.65
N GLY A 18 -18.35 15.70 -4.87
CA GLY A 18 -19.15 15.31 -6.02
C GLY A 18 -19.90 13.99 -5.82
N LYS A 19 -19.22 12.95 -5.27
CA LYS A 19 -19.85 11.66 -4.96
C LYS A 19 -20.98 11.80 -3.90
N LYS A 20 -20.73 12.58 -2.85
CA LYS A 20 -21.75 12.84 -1.82
C LYS A 20 -22.95 13.63 -2.36
N MET A 21 -22.70 14.63 -3.21
CA MET A 21 -23.78 15.43 -3.84
C MET A 21 -24.68 14.58 -4.77
N THR A 22 -24.12 13.55 -5.40
CA THR A 22 -24.90 12.59 -6.22
C THR A 22 -25.55 11.47 -5.39
N GLY A 23 -25.49 11.53 -4.06
CA GLY A 23 -26.10 10.54 -3.17
C GLY A 23 -25.36 9.21 -3.09
N GLN A 24 -24.18 9.09 -3.70
CA GLN A 24 -23.38 7.87 -3.63
C GLN A 24 -22.81 7.68 -2.22
N LYS A 25 -23.22 6.60 -1.56
CA LYS A 25 -22.76 6.27 -0.19
C LYS A 25 -21.43 5.52 -0.18
N ARG A 26 -21.15 4.73 -1.23
CA ARG A 26 -19.93 3.92 -1.41
C ARG A 26 -19.28 4.27 -2.73
N PHE A 27 -18.01 4.62 -2.69
CA PHE A 27 -17.21 4.98 -3.87
C PHE A 27 -15.72 4.79 -3.60
N PRO A 28 -14.95 4.29 -4.56
CA PRO A 28 -13.51 4.04 -4.37
C PRO A 28 -12.74 5.34 -4.27
N LEU A 29 -11.74 5.35 -3.39
CA LEU A 29 -10.75 6.42 -3.25
C LEU A 29 -9.42 6.03 -3.90
N VAL A 30 -9.01 4.79 -3.70
CA VAL A 30 -7.78 4.20 -4.22
C VAL A 30 -8.12 2.85 -4.83
N LEU A 31 -7.80 2.64 -6.10
CA LEU A 31 -7.77 1.30 -6.68
C LEU A 31 -6.45 0.64 -6.30
N MET A 32 -6.52 -0.50 -5.62
CA MET A 32 -5.40 -1.41 -5.41
C MET A 32 -5.33 -2.35 -6.62
N LEU A 33 -4.38 -2.10 -7.52
CA LEU A 33 -4.21 -2.88 -8.76
C LEU A 33 -3.02 -3.82 -8.60
N GLU A 34 -3.28 -5.11 -8.66
CA GLU A 34 -2.29 -6.19 -8.60
C GLU A 34 -2.16 -6.85 -9.98
N PRO A 35 -1.33 -6.31 -10.89
CA PRO A 35 -1.24 -6.83 -12.26
C PRO A 35 -0.64 -8.23 -12.34
N LEU A 36 0.08 -8.68 -11.28
CA LEU A 36 0.66 -10.01 -11.14
C LEU A 36 0.85 -10.37 -9.67
N HIS A 37 0.99 -11.67 -9.41
CA HIS A 37 1.29 -12.18 -8.07
C HIS A 37 2.78 -12.54 -7.88
N THR A 38 3.56 -12.64 -8.96
CA THR A 38 5.00 -12.95 -8.92
C THR A 38 5.78 -11.89 -8.13
N CYS A 39 6.65 -12.33 -7.23
CA CYS A 39 7.60 -11.49 -6.51
C CYS A 39 8.99 -12.11 -6.53
N ASN A 40 10.04 -11.30 -6.41
CA ASN A 40 11.43 -11.72 -6.28
C ASN A 40 11.90 -11.84 -4.83
N LEU A 41 10.98 -11.63 -3.86
CA LEU A 41 11.21 -11.74 -2.41
C LEU A 41 10.15 -12.61 -1.75
N THR A 42 10.47 -13.09 -0.54
CA THR A 42 9.62 -13.97 0.30
C THR A 42 9.41 -13.40 1.70
N CYS A 43 9.30 -12.08 1.84
CA CYS A 43 9.26 -11.36 3.11
C CYS A 43 8.42 -12.05 4.20
N THR A 44 8.93 -12.06 5.43
CA THR A 44 8.31 -12.73 6.60
C THR A 44 6.86 -12.32 6.83
N GLY A 45 6.55 -11.02 6.74
CA GLY A 45 5.21 -10.48 6.98
C GLY A 45 4.28 -10.48 5.76
N CYS A 46 4.73 -10.99 4.59
CA CYS A 46 3.95 -10.95 3.36
C CYS A 46 3.17 -12.23 3.12
N GLY A 47 1.83 -12.14 3.10
CA GLY A 47 0.97 -13.27 2.75
C GLY A 47 0.68 -13.43 1.25
N ARG A 48 1.02 -12.45 0.41
CA ARG A 48 0.60 -12.40 -1.00
C ARG A 48 1.08 -13.59 -1.82
N ILE A 49 2.36 -13.88 -1.81
CA ILE A 49 2.93 -15.00 -2.57
C ILE A 49 2.42 -16.36 -2.06
N ARG A 50 2.00 -16.42 -0.80
CA ARG A 50 1.44 -17.62 -0.16
C ARG A 50 -0.04 -17.76 -0.48
N GLU A 51 -0.83 -16.70 -0.32
CA GLU A 51 -2.26 -16.65 -0.67
C GLU A 51 -2.50 -17.04 -2.13
N TYR A 52 -1.62 -16.62 -3.02
CA TYR A 52 -1.77 -16.80 -4.46
C TYR A 52 -0.77 -17.80 -5.08
N SER A 53 -0.29 -18.76 -4.31
CA SER A 53 0.67 -19.77 -4.79
C SER A 53 0.22 -20.50 -6.06
N THR A 54 -1.08 -20.75 -6.22
CA THR A 54 -1.65 -21.42 -7.41
C THR A 54 -1.72 -20.53 -8.64
N THR A 55 -1.71 -19.21 -8.47
CA THR A 55 -1.79 -18.21 -9.54
C THR A 55 -0.53 -17.32 -9.58
N ILE A 56 0.57 -17.80 -8.99
CA ILE A 56 1.81 -17.03 -8.85
C ILE A 56 2.42 -16.61 -10.20
N LYS A 57 2.18 -17.38 -11.26
CA LYS A 57 2.68 -17.12 -12.61
C LYS A 57 1.70 -16.34 -13.49
N ASP A 58 0.48 -16.14 -13.00
CA ASP A 58 -0.56 -15.47 -13.75
C ASP A 58 -0.38 -13.95 -13.68
N LYS A 59 -0.79 -13.28 -14.74
CA LYS A 59 -0.80 -11.83 -14.83
C LYS A 59 -2.02 -11.34 -15.60
N LEU A 60 -2.47 -10.14 -15.26
CA LEU A 60 -3.45 -9.42 -16.07
C LEU A 60 -2.79 -8.94 -17.38
N SER A 61 -3.54 -8.86 -18.45
CA SER A 61 -3.14 -8.11 -19.64
C SER A 61 -3.15 -6.60 -19.34
N LEU A 62 -2.45 -5.83 -20.17
CA LEU A 62 -2.48 -4.36 -20.08
C LEU A 62 -3.92 -3.82 -20.23
N GLU A 63 -4.70 -4.42 -21.13
CA GLU A 63 -6.10 -4.04 -21.36
C GLU A 63 -6.97 -4.29 -20.11
N GLU A 64 -6.86 -5.46 -19.46
CA GLU A 64 -7.58 -5.76 -18.22
C GLU A 64 -7.19 -4.79 -17.09
N CYS A 65 -5.91 -4.46 -16.96
CA CYS A 65 -5.44 -3.48 -15.99
C CYS A 65 -6.09 -2.10 -16.24
N LEU A 66 -6.07 -1.62 -17.48
CA LEU A 66 -6.58 -0.31 -17.82
C LEU A 66 -8.11 -0.24 -17.76
N SER A 67 -8.82 -1.32 -18.17
CA SER A 67 -10.26 -1.46 -17.99
C SER A 67 -10.65 -1.39 -16.51
N SER A 68 -9.91 -2.06 -15.66
CA SER A 68 -10.15 -2.02 -14.20
C SER A 68 -9.98 -0.60 -13.62
N VAL A 69 -9.05 0.19 -14.15
CA VAL A 69 -8.89 1.61 -13.76
C VAL A 69 -10.11 2.44 -14.17
N ASP A 70 -10.67 2.16 -15.34
CA ASP A 70 -11.87 2.84 -15.84
C ASP A 70 -13.10 2.41 -15.05
N GLU A 71 -13.30 1.11 -14.81
CA GLU A 71 -14.42 0.57 -14.02
C GLU A 71 -14.45 1.13 -12.60
N ALA A 72 -13.32 1.10 -11.88
CA ALA A 72 -13.25 1.63 -10.53
C ALA A 72 -13.44 3.15 -10.48
N GLY A 73 -12.96 3.87 -11.48
CA GLY A 73 -13.05 5.33 -11.53
C GLY A 73 -12.32 6.07 -10.41
N ALA A 74 -11.58 5.35 -9.54
CA ALA A 74 -10.85 5.93 -8.41
C ALA A 74 -9.87 7.04 -8.85
N PRO A 75 -9.70 8.12 -8.07
CA PRO A 75 -8.76 9.18 -8.41
C PRO A 75 -7.29 8.78 -8.25
N ILE A 76 -7.02 7.76 -7.44
CA ILE A 76 -5.68 7.23 -7.16
C ILE A 76 -5.64 5.75 -7.58
N VAL A 77 -4.52 5.32 -8.16
CA VAL A 77 -4.20 3.92 -8.42
C VAL A 77 -2.93 3.57 -7.67
N SER A 78 -3.01 2.60 -6.77
CA SER A 78 -1.87 1.96 -6.12
C SER A 78 -1.54 0.69 -6.90
N ILE A 79 -0.45 0.71 -7.67
CA ILE A 79 0.02 -0.48 -8.37
C ILE A 79 0.85 -1.30 -7.38
N CYS A 80 0.38 -2.49 -7.06
CA CYS A 80 0.97 -3.39 -6.05
C CYS A 80 0.91 -4.85 -6.53
N GLY A 81 0.69 -5.80 -5.64
CA GLY A 81 0.61 -7.24 -5.94
C GLY A 81 1.85 -7.98 -5.43
N GLY A 82 2.54 -8.74 -6.27
CA GLY A 82 3.89 -9.25 -6.00
C GLY A 82 4.91 -8.12 -6.08
N GLU A 83 5.77 -8.13 -7.10
CA GLU A 83 6.65 -6.99 -7.39
C GLU A 83 6.24 -6.36 -8.73
N PRO A 84 5.62 -5.17 -8.74
CA PRO A 84 5.13 -4.55 -9.96
C PRO A 84 6.20 -4.29 -11.02
N LEU A 85 7.44 -4.05 -10.63
CA LEU A 85 8.54 -3.82 -11.59
C LEU A 85 8.93 -5.10 -12.37
N ILE A 86 8.37 -6.27 -12.01
CA ILE A 86 8.50 -7.50 -12.81
C ILE A 86 7.46 -7.53 -13.95
N TYR A 87 6.35 -6.78 -13.82
CA TYR A 87 5.32 -6.77 -14.85
C TYR A 87 5.89 -6.26 -16.18
N PRO A 88 5.81 -7.07 -17.26
CA PRO A 88 6.52 -6.75 -18.50
C PRO A 88 6.13 -5.41 -19.12
N GLU A 89 4.86 -5.02 -18.98
CA GLU A 89 4.28 -3.82 -19.58
C GLU A 89 4.11 -2.69 -18.56
N ILE A 90 4.94 -2.66 -17.49
CA ILE A 90 4.77 -1.70 -16.39
C ILE A 90 4.87 -0.24 -16.85
N GLY A 91 5.77 0.07 -17.78
CA GLY A 91 5.90 1.41 -18.34
C GLY A 91 4.65 1.85 -19.09
N GLU A 92 4.09 0.98 -19.95
CA GLU A 92 2.86 1.25 -20.70
C GLU A 92 1.64 1.34 -19.77
N LEU A 93 1.59 0.52 -18.72
CA LEU A 93 0.53 0.59 -17.71
C LEU A 93 0.56 1.94 -16.99
N VAL A 94 1.71 2.39 -16.49
CA VAL A 94 1.85 3.71 -15.85
C VAL A 94 1.45 4.83 -16.79
N LYS A 95 1.92 4.80 -18.03
CA LYS A 95 1.57 5.77 -19.07
C LYS A 95 0.06 5.80 -19.35
N GLY A 96 -0.57 4.63 -19.50
CA GLY A 96 -2.01 4.50 -19.72
C GLY A 96 -2.85 5.04 -18.56
N ILE A 97 -2.43 4.82 -17.30
CA ILE A 97 -3.08 5.36 -16.11
C ILE A 97 -2.91 6.89 -16.01
N LEU A 98 -1.71 7.41 -16.33
CA LEU A 98 -1.45 8.85 -16.35
C LEU A 98 -2.27 9.59 -17.41
N HIS A 99 -2.48 8.96 -18.57
CA HIS A 99 -3.36 9.48 -19.64
C HIS A 99 -4.80 9.65 -19.15
N ARG A 100 -5.26 8.77 -18.27
CA ARG A 100 -6.56 8.84 -17.57
C ARG A 100 -6.59 9.87 -16.43
N LYS A 101 -5.55 10.72 -16.31
CA LYS A 101 -5.41 11.78 -15.31
C LYS A 101 -5.50 11.29 -13.86
N LYS A 102 -5.15 10.02 -13.60
CA LYS A 102 -5.08 9.44 -12.25
C LYS A 102 -3.75 9.79 -11.57
N HIS A 103 -3.72 9.70 -10.24
CA HIS A 103 -2.46 9.69 -9.48
C HIS A 103 -2.04 8.24 -9.27
N ILE A 104 -0.73 8.01 -9.27
CA ILE A 104 -0.16 6.67 -9.16
C ILE A 104 0.81 6.61 -7.99
N TYR A 105 0.66 5.57 -7.18
CA TYR A 105 1.68 5.07 -6.27
C TYR A 105 2.10 3.69 -6.75
N LEU A 106 3.33 3.55 -7.25
CA LEU A 106 3.89 2.27 -7.65
C LEU A 106 4.65 1.71 -6.45
N CYS A 107 4.03 0.71 -5.78
CA CYS A 107 4.57 0.08 -4.58
C CYS A 107 5.60 -0.99 -4.98
N THR A 108 6.85 -0.82 -4.59
CA THR A 108 7.95 -1.69 -4.99
C THR A 108 8.90 -1.98 -3.83
N ASN A 109 9.53 -3.15 -3.84
CA ASN A 109 10.65 -3.46 -2.95
C ASN A 109 11.97 -2.77 -3.37
N GLY A 110 11.99 -2.06 -4.48
CA GLY A 110 13.11 -1.25 -4.95
C GLY A 110 14.25 -2.02 -5.64
N VAL A 111 14.29 -3.35 -5.57
CA VAL A 111 15.39 -4.16 -6.15
C VAL A 111 15.60 -3.91 -7.64
N PHE A 112 14.51 -3.72 -8.39
CA PHE A 112 14.57 -3.47 -9.83
C PHE A 112 14.48 -1.99 -10.20
N LEU A 113 14.30 -1.09 -9.24
CA LEU A 113 14.03 0.32 -9.50
C LEU A 113 15.09 0.96 -10.40
N LYS A 114 16.36 0.83 -10.03
CA LYS A 114 17.49 1.34 -10.83
C LYS A 114 17.41 0.94 -12.30
N ARG A 115 17.09 -0.33 -12.59
CA ARG A 115 17.09 -0.88 -13.96
C ARG A 115 15.87 -0.51 -14.77
N LYS A 116 14.79 -0.10 -14.09
CA LYS A 116 13.49 0.17 -14.69
C LYS A 116 13.19 1.66 -14.88
N LEU A 117 14.03 2.56 -14.37
CA LEU A 117 13.79 4.01 -14.44
C LEU A 117 13.57 4.54 -15.85
N ASP A 118 14.23 3.96 -16.87
CA ASP A 118 14.10 4.39 -18.25
C ASP A 118 12.72 4.10 -18.88
N GLU A 119 11.92 3.23 -18.24
CA GLU A 119 10.54 2.94 -18.68
C GLU A 119 9.54 4.03 -18.27
N PHE A 120 9.95 5.01 -17.45
CA PHE A 120 9.05 5.99 -16.85
C PHE A 120 9.49 7.43 -17.16
N THR A 121 8.54 8.36 -17.05
CA THR A 121 8.78 9.80 -17.16
C THR A 121 8.34 10.49 -15.87
N PRO A 122 9.18 11.37 -15.27
CA PRO A 122 8.82 12.11 -14.07
C PRO A 122 7.59 12.99 -14.29
N THR A 123 6.66 12.97 -13.34
CA THR A 123 5.46 13.79 -13.35
C THR A 123 4.93 13.96 -11.92
N PRO A 124 4.27 15.09 -11.58
CA PRO A 124 3.72 15.31 -10.26
C PRO A 124 2.56 14.37 -9.85
N ARG A 125 2.14 13.50 -10.76
CA ARG A 125 1.08 12.51 -10.51
C ARG A 125 1.59 11.07 -10.35
N PHE A 126 2.91 10.87 -10.35
CA PHE A 126 3.51 9.54 -10.24
C PHE A 126 4.56 9.52 -9.14
N PHE A 127 4.36 8.62 -8.17
CA PHE A 127 5.27 8.34 -7.08
C PHE A 127 5.77 6.89 -7.15
N PHE A 128 7.05 6.69 -7.03
CA PHE A 128 7.55 5.41 -6.53
C PHE A 128 7.34 5.37 -5.02
N ASN A 129 6.67 4.32 -4.54
CA ASN A 129 6.46 4.07 -3.12
C ASN A 129 7.31 2.86 -2.72
N VAL A 130 8.52 3.13 -2.20
CA VAL A 130 9.52 2.11 -1.92
C VAL A 130 9.35 1.57 -0.51
N HIS A 131 9.26 0.25 -0.37
CA HIS A 131 9.11 -0.42 0.92
C HIS A 131 10.44 -0.53 1.67
N LEU A 132 10.50 0.02 2.88
CA LEU A 132 11.66 -0.05 3.78
C LEU A 132 11.19 -0.10 5.24
N ASP A 133 11.50 -1.20 5.97
CA ASP A 133 11.01 -1.46 7.33
C ASP A 133 12.06 -1.17 8.43
N GLY A 134 13.22 -0.67 8.09
CA GLY A 134 14.31 -0.34 8.99
C GLY A 134 15.58 0.00 8.22
N LEU A 135 16.69 0.16 8.94
CA LEU A 135 18.02 0.26 8.34
C LEU A 135 18.45 -1.10 7.73
N GLU A 136 19.60 -1.16 7.10
CA GLU A 136 20.06 -2.30 6.29
C GLU A 136 19.84 -3.65 6.97
N LYS A 137 20.33 -3.82 8.20
CA LYS A 137 20.26 -5.11 8.91
C LYS A 137 18.81 -5.53 9.17
N THR A 138 17.98 -4.61 9.64
CA THR A 138 16.57 -4.88 9.98
C THR A 138 15.76 -5.12 8.70
N HIS A 139 15.95 -4.27 7.69
CA HIS A 139 15.20 -4.41 6.45
C HIS A 139 15.54 -5.73 5.73
N ASP A 140 16.82 -6.05 5.55
CA ASP A 140 17.25 -7.28 4.88
C ASP A 140 16.78 -8.54 5.63
N LEU A 141 16.73 -8.50 6.97
CA LEU A 141 16.14 -9.56 7.78
C LEU A 141 14.64 -9.72 7.50
N MET A 142 13.87 -8.62 7.48
CA MET A 142 12.41 -8.66 7.27
C MET A 142 12.02 -9.14 5.86
N VAL A 143 12.84 -8.83 4.87
CA VAL A 143 12.61 -9.29 3.49
C VAL A 143 13.27 -10.62 3.16
N GLU A 144 13.93 -11.26 4.15
CA GLU A 144 14.63 -12.57 4.06
C GLU A 144 15.71 -12.60 2.96
N LYS A 145 16.37 -11.45 2.70
CA LYS A 145 17.38 -11.38 1.64
C LYS A 145 18.34 -10.23 1.86
N GLU A 146 19.64 -10.55 1.93
CA GLU A 146 20.71 -9.57 2.02
C GLU A 146 20.83 -8.69 0.76
N GLY A 147 21.21 -7.42 0.95
CA GLY A 147 21.49 -6.46 -0.09
C GLY A 147 20.27 -5.78 -0.69
N VAL A 148 19.05 -6.09 -0.22
CA VAL A 148 17.82 -5.45 -0.69
C VAL A 148 17.78 -3.98 -0.29
N PHE A 149 18.15 -3.66 0.95
CA PHE A 149 18.24 -2.27 1.41
C PHE A 149 19.16 -1.43 0.52
N LYS A 150 20.36 -1.92 0.23
CA LYS A 150 21.31 -1.22 -0.64
C LYS A 150 20.75 -1.00 -2.04
N ALA A 151 20.13 -2.02 -2.63
CA ALA A 151 19.53 -1.93 -3.95
C ALA A 151 18.38 -0.91 -3.99
N ALA A 152 17.52 -0.91 -2.97
CA ALA A 152 16.41 0.02 -2.84
C ALA A 152 16.89 1.47 -2.69
N VAL A 153 17.86 1.72 -1.79
CA VAL A 153 18.45 3.04 -1.55
C VAL A 153 19.16 3.58 -2.81
N GLU A 154 19.91 2.75 -3.52
CA GLU A 154 20.51 3.11 -4.79
C GLU A 154 19.46 3.49 -5.83
N GLY A 155 18.37 2.71 -5.94
CA GLY A 155 17.25 3.02 -6.80
C GLY A 155 16.56 4.34 -6.44
N ILE A 156 16.34 4.60 -5.15
CA ILE A 156 15.80 5.87 -4.65
C ILE A 156 16.68 7.04 -5.06
N ARG A 157 18.00 6.95 -4.80
CA ARG A 157 18.96 8.00 -5.15
C ARG A 157 18.88 8.34 -6.64
N MET A 158 18.97 7.33 -7.50
CA MET A 158 18.91 7.52 -8.95
C MET A 158 17.54 8.07 -9.41
N ALA A 159 16.44 7.62 -8.83
CA ALA A 159 15.12 8.15 -9.13
C ALA A 159 15.03 9.64 -8.77
N LYS A 160 15.55 10.03 -7.61
CA LYS A 160 15.58 11.45 -7.18
C LYS A 160 16.47 12.30 -8.09
N GLU A 161 17.65 11.82 -8.48
CA GLU A 161 18.54 12.50 -9.43
C GLU A 161 17.87 12.75 -10.80
N ARG A 162 16.97 11.84 -11.21
CA ARG A 162 16.20 11.97 -12.46
C ARG A 162 14.90 12.76 -12.31
N GLY A 163 14.63 13.34 -11.14
CA GLY A 163 13.46 14.19 -10.88
C GLY A 163 12.17 13.45 -10.59
N PHE A 164 12.20 12.14 -10.32
CA PHE A 164 11.03 11.40 -9.89
C PHE A 164 10.61 11.77 -8.47
N LEU A 165 9.31 11.67 -8.20
CA LEU A 165 8.79 11.71 -6.85
C LEU A 165 8.92 10.32 -6.21
N VAL A 166 9.48 10.29 -5.00
CA VAL A 166 9.68 9.06 -4.23
C VAL A 166 9.13 9.24 -2.82
N CYS A 167 8.25 8.37 -2.40
CA CYS A 167 7.92 8.18 -1.00
C CYS A 167 8.34 6.77 -0.55
N THR A 168 8.41 6.56 0.75
CA THR A 168 8.64 5.22 1.28
C THR A 168 7.45 4.77 2.10
N ASN A 169 7.22 3.46 2.14
CA ASN A 169 6.26 2.81 3.02
C ASN A 169 7.00 1.95 4.03
N THR A 170 6.71 2.17 5.31
CA THR A 170 7.29 1.43 6.43
C THR A 170 6.19 0.70 7.18
N THR A 171 6.34 -0.59 7.35
CA THR A 171 5.46 -1.43 8.16
C THR A 171 6.03 -1.51 9.58
N ILE A 172 5.21 -1.18 10.55
CA ILE A 172 5.57 -1.24 11.98
C ILE A 172 5.10 -2.57 12.54
N TYR A 173 6.06 -3.38 12.96
CA TYR A 173 5.85 -4.66 13.63
C TYR A 173 5.96 -4.52 15.13
N ARG A 174 5.66 -5.58 15.88
CA ARG A 174 5.78 -5.61 17.36
C ARG A 174 7.18 -5.21 17.82
N GLU A 175 8.21 -5.78 17.20
CA GLU A 175 9.61 -5.58 17.57
C GLU A 175 10.27 -4.36 16.90
N THR A 176 9.52 -3.57 16.09
CA THR A 176 10.09 -2.39 15.46
C THR A 176 10.59 -1.40 16.50
N ASP A 177 11.86 -1.02 16.39
CA ASP A 177 12.46 0.07 17.17
C ASP A 177 12.12 1.42 16.51
N ILE A 178 11.36 2.24 17.21
CA ILE A 178 10.94 3.58 16.72
C ILE A 178 12.15 4.50 16.51
N SER A 179 13.22 4.33 17.30
CA SER A 179 14.44 5.12 17.15
C SER A 179 15.20 4.76 15.86
N GLU A 180 15.16 3.50 15.44
CA GLU A 180 15.72 3.05 14.17
C GLU A 180 14.91 3.64 12.98
N ILE A 181 13.58 3.71 13.09
CA ILE A 181 12.73 4.34 12.07
C ILE A 181 13.01 5.85 11.96
N ASP A 182 13.27 6.52 13.10
CA ASP A 182 13.69 7.94 13.10
C ASP A 182 15.03 8.12 12.36
N ALA A 183 15.99 7.23 12.60
CA ALA A 183 17.28 7.22 11.91
C ALA A 183 17.11 6.93 10.40
N LEU A 184 16.28 5.95 10.03
CA LEU A 184 15.94 5.63 8.64
C LEU A 184 15.35 6.84 7.92
N TYR A 185 14.33 7.48 8.50
CA TYR A 185 13.67 8.62 7.87
C TYR A 185 14.60 9.84 7.77
N SER A 186 15.44 10.06 8.78
CA SER A 186 16.48 11.10 8.75
C SER A 186 17.47 10.86 7.62
N TYR A 187 17.92 9.62 7.45
CA TYR A 187 18.82 9.24 6.35
C TYR A 187 18.15 9.43 4.97
N LEU A 188 16.93 8.89 4.79
CA LEU A 188 16.18 9.00 3.52
C LEU A 188 15.84 10.45 3.15
N ALA A 189 15.64 11.31 4.16
CA ALA A 189 15.46 12.76 3.94
C ALA A 189 16.69 13.40 3.31
N THR A 190 17.92 12.94 3.63
CA THR A 190 19.16 13.42 2.98
C THR A 190 19.23 13.05 1.51
N LEU A 191 18.56 11.99 1.08
CA LEU A 191 18.42 11.58 -0.32
C LEU A 191 17.33 12.34 -1.07
N GLY A 192 16.60 13.23 -0.40
CA GLY A 192 15.53 14.03 -0.98
C GLY A 192 14.20 13.28 -1.16
N VAL A 193 13.94 12.21 -0.40
CA VAL A 193 12.64 11.51 -0.39
C VAL A 193 11.52 12.49 -0.08
N ASP A 194 10.43 12.43 -0.86
CA ASP A 194 9.36 13.43 -0.82
C ASP A 194 8.42 13.25 0.38
N GLY A 195 8.40 12.08 1.00
CA GLY A 195 7.65 11.84 2.22
C GLY A 195 7.59 10.37 2.62
N PHE A 196 7.02 10.13 3.80
CA PHE A 196 7.00 8.83 4.46
C PHE A 196 5.57 8.38 4.70
N MET A 197 5.26 7.14 4.34
CA MET A 197 4.04 6.44 4.72
C MET A 197 4.40 5.42 5.80
N ILE A 198 3.49 5.24 6.75
CA ILE A 198 3.67 4.31 7.86
C ILE A 198 2.34 3.59 8.11
N SER A 199 2.40 2.30 8.35
CA SER A 199 1.26 1.47 8.66
C SER A 199 1.61 0.37 9.66
N PRO A 200 0.68 -0.08 10.51
CA PRO A 200 0.92 -1.23 11.36
C PRO A 200 0.93 -2.52 10.54
N ALA A 201 1.75 -3.48 10.95
CA ALA A 201 1.65 -4.85 10.47
C ALA A 201 0.31 -5.45 10.93
N TYR A 202 -0.34 -6.15 10.03
CA TYR A 202 -1.59 -6.86 10.32
C TYR A 202 -1.47 -8.33 9.95
N GLY A 203 -1.71 -9.20 10.94
CA GLY A 203 -1.75 -10.65 10.74
C GLY A 203 -3.07 -11.07 10.14
N TYR A 204 -3.10 -11.35 8.86
CA TYR A 204 -4.28 -11.88 8.17
C TYR A 204 -4.12 -13.38 7.86
N GLU A 205 -5.24 -14.05 7.59
CA GLU A 205 -5.35 -15.50 7.52
C GLU A 205 -4.24 -16.16 6.67
N ALA A 206 -3.94 -15.62 5.49
CA ALA A 206 -2.92 -16.18 4.60
C ALA A 206 -1.51 -16.17 5.21
N VAL A 207 -1.20 -15.24 6.10
CA VAL A 207 0.10 -15.22 6.81
C VAL A 207 0.12 -16.27 7.91
N HIS A 208 -0.97 -16.39 8.69
CA HIS A 208 -1.05 -17.35 9.81
C HIS A 208 -1.07 -18.80 9.34
N THR A 209 -1.82 -19.11 8.27
CA THR A 209 -1.94 -20.48 7.76
C THR A 209 -0.69 -21.00 7.08
N THR A 210 0.12 -20.12 6.52
CA THR A 210 1.28 -20.50 5.68
C THR A 210 2.64 -20.34 6.33
N ASN A 211 2.70 -19.68 7.50
CA ASN A 211 3.93 -19.54 8.28
C ASN A 211 3.69 -19.89 9.76
N PRO A 212 3.44 -21.18 10.09
CA PRO A 212 3.08 -21.61 11.43
C PRO A 212 4.20 -21.46 12.47
N THR A 213 5.46 -21.18 12.06
CA THR A 213 6.63 -21.29 12.93
C THR A 213 7.21 -19.97 13.44
N GLY A 214 6.55 -18.82 13.23
CA GLY A 214 7.13 -17.57 13.74
C GLY A 214 6.45 -16.26 13.37
N ALA A 215 5.59 -16.24 12.36
CA ALA A 215 4.97 -14.99 11.93
C ALA A 215 3.90 -14.46 12.91
N ALA A 216 3.36 -15.30 13.79
CA ALA A 216 2.32 -14.87 14.73
C ALA A 216 2.81 -13.81 15.73
N ASP A 217 4.07 -13.88 16.14
CA ASP A 217 4.62 -13.02 17.19
C ASP A 217 5.01 -11.62 16.71
N ILE A 218 5.17 -11.42 15.38
CA ILE A 218 5.53 -10.11 14.84
C ILE A 218 4.34 -9.18 14.67
N PHE A 219 3.12 -9.72 14.63
CA PHE A 219 1.89 -8.93 14.49
C PHE A 219 1.40 -8.40 15.84
N MET A 220 0.65 -7.32 15.78
CA MET A 220 0.20 -6.57 16.93
C MET A 220 -1.32 -6.68 17.09
N THR A 221 -1.78 -6.72 18.34
CA THR A 221 -3.17 -6.45 18.66
C THR A 221 -3.50 -4.97 18.46
N ARG A 222 -4.79 -4.61 18.49
CA ARG A 222 -5.23 -3.22 18.40
C ARG A 222 -4.59 -2.33 19.49
N ASP A 223 -4.49 -2.84 20.70
CA ASP A 223 -3.92 -2.08 21.83
C ASP A 223 -2.40 -1.93 21.69
N ASP A 224 -1.70 -2.97 21.20
CA ASP A 224 -0.28 -2.89 20.90
C ASP A 224 -0.01 -1.82 19.83
N VAL A 225 -0.80 -1.77 18.76
CA VAL A 225 -0.68 -0.75 17.73
C VAL A 225 -0.87 0.65 18.32
N ARG A 226 -1.90 0.84 19.14
CA ARG A 226 -2.16 2.13 19.81
C ARG A 226 -1.00 2.57 20.69
N ALA A 227 -0.44 1.65 21.45
CA ALA A 227 0.73 1.93 22.29
C ALA A 227 1.95 2.31 21.44
N LYS A 228 2.25 1.53 20.41
CA LYS A 228 3.38 1.75 19.51
C LYS A 228 3.26 3.09 18.74
N PHE A 229 2.06 3.46 18.27
CA PHE A 229 1.86 4.73 17.56
C PHE A 229 1.80 5.95 18.49
N LYS A 230 1.51 5.78 19.79
CA LYS A 230 1.73 6.82 20.79
C LYS A 230 3.23 7.06 21.02
N GLU A 231 4.03 6.00 21.11
CA GLU A 231 5.50 6.08 21.19
C GLU A 231 6.08 6.81 19.96
N ALA A 232 5.52 6.56 18.78
CA ALA A 232 5.98 7.15 17.52
C ALA A 232 5.56 8.62 17.30
N GLU A 233 4.77 9.24 18.17
CA GLU A 233 4.24 10.61 17.93
C GLU A 233 5.33 11.65 17.67
N GLY A 234 6.45 11.59 18.39
CA GLY A 234 7.60 12.48 18.20
C GLY A 234 8.21 12.35 16.81
N LEU A 235 8.43 11.12 16.35
CA LEU A 235 8.89 10.80 15.00
C LEU A 235 7.91 11.33 13.95
N LEU A 236 6.60 11.08 14.12
CA LEU A 236 5.58 11.48 13.16
C LEU A 236 5.46 13.01 13.04
N ALA A 237 5.75 13.75 14.11
CA ALA A 237 5.78 15.22 14.10
C ALA A 237 7.05 15.77 13.42
N LYS A 238 8.18 15.09 13.55
CA LYS A 238 9.50 15.49 13.04
C LYS A 238 9.60 15.34 11.53
N HIS A 239 9.09 14.25 10.99
CA HIS A 239 9.26 13.88 9.59
C HIS A 239 8.10 14.27 8.67
N LYS A 240 8.37 14.30 7.35
CA LYS A 240 7.37 14.63 6.31
C LYS A 240 6.45 13.45 6.05
N MET A 241 5.47 13.24 6.92
CA MET A 241 4.51 12.15 6.75
C MET A 241 3.55 12.42 5.59
N MET A 242 3.35 11.40 4.74
CA MET A 242 2.31 11.35 3.72
C MET A 242 1.08 10.54 4.20
N THR A 243 1.20 9.84 5.31
CA THR A 243 0.05 9.24 5.99
C THR A 243 -0.86 10.34 6.54
N SER A 244 -2.17 10.18 6.36
CA SER A 244 -3.16 11.17 6.81
C SER A 244 -3.08 11.41 8.33
N PRO A 245 -3.11 12.66 8.82
CA PRO A 245 -3.18 12.95 10.25
C PRO A 245 -4.36 12.28 10.95
N ILE A 246 -5.52 12.22 10.29
CA ILE A 246 -6.73 11.55 10.81
C ILE A 246 -6.46 10.06 11.04
N TYR A 247 -5.73 9.42 10.11
CA TYR A 247 -5.37 8.02 10.25
C TYR A 247 -4.31 7.83 11.35
N LEU A 248 -3.33 8.73 11.49
CA LEU A 248 -2.35 8.67 12.58
C LEU A 248 -3.02 8.86 13.96
N GLU A 249 -4.02 9.75 14.07
CA GLU A 249 -4.85 9.89 15.28
C GLU A 249 -5.62 8.60 15.60
N PHE A 250 -6.11 7.89 14.57
CA PHE A 250 -6.78 6.60 14.73
C PHE A 250 -5.82 5.53 15.21
N LEU A 251 -4.62 5.45 14.63
CA LEU A 251 -3.59 4.50 15.02
C LEU A 251 -3.12 4.71 16.47
N SER A 252 -3.01 5.97 16.92
CA SER A 252 -2.64 6.30 18.31
C SER A 252 -3.81 6.26 19.31
N GLY A 253 -5.03 5.90 18.86
CA GLY A 253 -6.22 5.81 19.69
C GLY A 253 -6.84 7.15 20.11
N LYS A 254 -6.42 8.27 19.49
CA LYS A 254 -7.03 9.60 19.72
C LYS A 254 -8.35 9.77 18.98
N ARG A 255 -8.65 8.88 18.04
CA ARG A 255 -9.86 8.91 17.21
C ARG A 255 -10.32 7.49 16.91
N GLU A 256 -11.62 7.30 16.80
CA GLU A 256 -12.20 6.09 16.23
C GLU A 256 -12.66 6.35 14.78
N LEU A 257 -12.46 5.37 13.92
CA LEU A 257 -12.90 5.38 12.53
C LEU A 257 -13.70 4.11 12.24
N THR A 258 -14.71 4.26 11.41
CA THR A 258 -15.47 3.12 10.87
C THR A 258 -14.78 2.62 9.60
N CYS A 259 -14.65 1.30 9.48
CA CYS A 259 -14.08 0.67 8.29
C CYS A 259 -14.89 1.02 7.03
N THR A 260 -14.19 1.42 5.98
CA THR A 260 -14.73 1.73 4.66
C THR A 260 -13.98 0.95 3.57
N ALA A 261 -13.93 -0.38 3.72
CA ALA A 261 -13.18 -1.27 2.84
C ALA A 261 -13.48 -1.06 1.35
N TRP A 262 -14.72 -0.71 1.01
CA TRP A 262 -15.15 -0.32 -0.33
C TRP A 262 -14.38 0.89 -0.91
N GLY A 263 -13.72 1.69 -0.06
CA GLY A 263 -12.90 2.83 -0.49
C GLY A 263 -11.60 2.43 -1.20
N ASN A 264 -11.11 1.19 -0.93
CA ASN A 264 -9.87 0.65 -1.48
C ASN A 264 -10.10 -0.71 -2.19
N PRO A 265 -10.97 -0.76 -3.25
CA PRO A 265 -11.20 -1.99 -3.98
C PRO A 265 -9.91 -2.53 -4.56
N THR A 266 -9.78 -3.85 -4.57
CA THR A 266 -8.60 -4.56 -5.09
C THR A 266 -8.97 -5.35 -6.33
N ARG A 267 -8.18 -5.19 -7.41
CA ARG A 267 -8.27 -5.98 -8.63
C ARG A 267 -6.98 -6.77 -8.83
N ASN A 268 -7.11 -8.09 -8.97
CA ASN A 268 -5.98 -9.00 -9.22
C ASN A 268 -6.33 -10.01 -10.32
N VAL A 269 -5.45 -10.94 -10.62
CA VAL A 269 -5.63 -11.96 -11.68
C VAL A 269 -6.85 -12.84 -11.49
N LYS A 270 -7.38 -12.98 -10.26
CA LYS A 270 -8.58 -13.78 -9.97
C LYS A 270 -9.88 -12.98 -10.09
N GLY A 271 -9.82 -11.66 -10.14
CA GLY A 271 -11.00 -10.80 -10.20
C GLY A 271 -10.94 -9.62 -9.23
N TRP A 272 -12.10 -9.08 -8.91
CA TRP A 272 -12.30 -8.06 -7.89
C TRP A 272 -12.41 -8.71 -6.52
N LYS A 273 -11.42 -8.49 -5.66
CA LYS A 273 -11.30 -9.13 -4.35
C LYS A 273 -12.29 -8.53 -3.35
N GLY A 274 -13.14 -9.34 -2.77
CA GLY A 274 -14.10 -8.98 -1.72
C GLY A 274 -13.84 -9.71 -0.40
N PRO A 275 -14.13 -9.09 0.75
CA PRO A 275 -14.64 -7.73 0.95
C PRO A 275 -13.55 -6.65 0.95
N CYS A 276 -12.28 -6.99 1.16
CA CYS A 276 -11.22 -6.00 1.27
C CYS A 276 -9.85 -6.55 0.85
N TYR A 277 -8.86 -5.67 0.89
CA TYR A 277 -7.48 -6.01 0.58
C TYR A 277 -6.90 -7.16 1.44
N LEU A 278 -7.30 -7.28 2.71
CA LEU A 278 -6.74 -8.24 3.67
C LEU A 278 -7.52 -9.55 3.76
N ILE A 279 -8.83 -9.50 3.59
CA ILE A 279 -9.74 -10.65 3.72
C ILE A 279 -10.25 -11.02 2.34
N THR A 280 -10.21 -12.30 1.99
CA THR A 280 -10.69 -12.82 0.71
C THR A 280 -11.77 -13.86 0.95
N ASP A 281 -13.03 -13.45 0.85
CA ASP A 281 -14.16 -14.38 0.88
C ASP A 281 -14.51 -14.83 -0.55
N GLU A 282 -14.40 -13.92 -1.51
CA GLU A 282 -14.68 -14.20 -2.92
C GLU A 282 -13.92 -13.26 -3.87
N HIS A 283 -13.95 -13.58 -5.16
CA HIS A 283 -13.53 -12.72 -6.23
C HIS A 283 -14.70 -12.49 -7.18
N HIS A 284 -15.20 -11.27 -7.26
CA HIS A 284 -16.25 -10.88 -8.20
C HIS A 284 -15.67 -10.71 -9.60
N LYS A 285 -16.49 -11.05 -10.62
CA LYS A 285 -16.10 -10.89 -12.03
C LYS A 285 -16.10 -9.44 -12.49
N THR A 286 -16.95 -8.61 -11.89
CA THR A 286 -17.15 -7.20 -12.26
C THR A 286 -16.99 -6.31 -11.04
N PHE A 287 -16.60 -5.04 -11.27
CA PHE A 287 -16.55 -4.03 -10.22
C PHE A 287 -17.93 -3.76 -9.61
N ASP A 288 -18.96 -3.77 -10.44
CA ASP A 288 -20.34 -3.61 -9.98
C ASP A 288 -20.75 -4.72 -9.02
N GLY A 289 -20.40 -5.98 -9.33
CA GLY A 289 -20.61 -7.12 -8.42
C GLY A 289 -19.91 -6.92 -7.08
N LEU A 290 -18.62 -6.50 -7.07
CA LEU A 290 -17.94 -6.19 -5.82
C LEU A 290 -18.69 -5.13 -5.00
N MET A 291 -19.13 -4.05 -5.64
CA MET A 291 -19.72 -2.92 -4.93
C MET A 291 -21.13 -3.17 -4.43
N ASN A 292 -21.94 -3.95 -5.15
CA ASN A 292 -23.36 -4.13 -4.91
C ASN A 292 -23.72 -5.48 -4.26
N ASP A 293 -22.95 -6.57 -4.53
CA ASP A 293 -23.27 -7.90 -4.01
C ASP A 293 -22.59 -8.16 -2.65
N THR A 294 -21.44 -7.47 -2.38
CA THR A 294 -20.78 -7.58 -1.07
C THR A 294 -21.64 -6.99 0.04
N LYS A 295 -21.91 -7.80 1.06
CA LYS A 295 -22.65 -7.39 2.27
C LYS A 295 -21.74 -6.62 3.23
N TRP A 296 -21.42 -5.38 2.88
CA TRP A 296 -20.48 -4.52 3.60
C TRP A 296 -20.80 -4.33 5.09
N GLU A 297 -22.07 -4.48 5.47
CA GLU A 297 -22.55 -4.38 6.85
C GLU A 297 -22.04 -5.51 7.74
N ASN A 298 -21.62 -6.63 7.17
CA ASN A 298 -21.10 -7.79 7.90
C ASN A 298 -19.62 -7.64 8.28
N TYR A 299 -18.93 -6.63 7.76
CA TYR A 299 -17.47 -6.47 7.95
C TYR A 299 -17.13 -5.25 8.80
N GLY A 300 -16.01 -5.34 9.50
CA GLY A 300 -15.51 -4.31 10.40
C GLY A 300 -15.47 -4.77 11.85
N ILE A 301 -14.95 -3.92 12.71
CA ILE A 301 -14.81 -4.20 14.16
C ILE A 301 -16.18 -4.45 14.79
N GLY A 302 -16.26 -5.49 15.61
CA GLY A 302 -17.51 -5.91 16.26
C GLY A 302 -18.51 -6.60 15.35
N LYS A 303 -18.14 -6.91 14.09
CA LYS A 303 -18.98 -7.58 13.10
C LYS A 303 -18.35 -8.86 12.59
N ASP A 304 -17.10 -8.81 12.16
CA ASP A 304 -16.33 -9.97 11.71
C ASP A 304 -15.13 -10.14 12.65
N PRO A 305 -14.93 -11.34 13.26
CA PRO A 305 -13.83 -11.60 14.17
C PRO A 305 -12.45 -11.33 13.55
N ARG A 306 -12.31 -11.52 12.24
CA ARG A 306 -11.08 -11.24 11.49
C ARG A 306 -10.74 -9.74 11.47
N CYS A 307 -11.69 -8.88 11.74
CA CYS A 307 -11.53 -7.43 11.76
C CYS A 307 -11.15 -6.86 13.15
N GLU A 308 -11.18 -7.67 14.21
CA GLU A 308 -11.06 -7.19 15.60
C GLU A 308 -9.77 -6.38 15.85
N HIS A 309 -8.66 -6.86 15.33
CA HIS A 309 -7.36 -6.20 15.49
C HIS A 309 -6.95 -5.34 14.29
N CYS A 310 -7.80 -5.24 13.27
CA CYS A 310 -7.48 -4.48 12.07
C CYS A 310 -7.54 -2.97 12.31
N LEU A 311 -6.44 -2.29 11.95
CA LEU A 311 -6.28 -0.83 11.94
C LEU A 311 -5.77 -0.33 10.57
N VAL A 312 -5.96 -1.11 9.49
CA VAL A 312 -5.40 -0.81 8.17
C VAL A 312 -6.35 0.05 7.31
N HIS A 313 -7.66 0.02 7.57
CA HIS A 313 -8.66 0.77 6.81
C HIS A 313 -9.48 1.68 7.70
#